data_6150dc1e0447972651ff286fb2550622
#
_entry.id   6150dc1e0447972651ff286fb2550622
#
_cell.length_a   1.000
_cell.length_b   1.000
_cell.length_c   1.000
_cell.angle_alpha   90.00
_cell.angle_beta   90.00
_cell.angle_gamma   90.00
#
_symmetry.space_group_name_H-M   'P 1'
#
loop_
_entity.id
_entity.type
_entity.pdbx_description
1 polymer ?
#
loop_
_entity_poly.entity_id
_entity_poly.type
_entity_poly.pdbx_seq_one_letter_code
_entity_poly.pdbx_strand_id
1 'polypeptide(L)'
;MKPTHTALIAMLLMSGPALADGGVSVPLPDTSGMPAAEAKALMSELAQVNVITSNCPDYALDDEDWTLITGTGDRLAAQLGLSAGDYDREFYGPAFKLLDDPQACDRIGPTAAPLIERLKSMGGGTTPTTASQ
;
A
#
# COMPACT_ATOMS: atom_id res chain seq x y z
N MET A 1 19.57 61.02 22.80
CA MET A 1 18.49 60.13 22.38
C MET A 1 19.07 59.11 21.43
N LYS A 2 19.14 57.82 21.85
CA LYS A 2 19.64 56.72 21.02
C LYS A 2 18.41 56.00 20.44
N PRO A 3 18.32 55.81 19.11
CA PRO A 3 17.28 54.95 18.58
C PRO A 3 17.68 53.47 18.74
N THR A 4 16.90 52.73 19.49
CA THR A 4 16.99 51.29 19.58
C THR A 4 16.46 50.67 18.30
N HIS A 5 17.35 50.05 17.54
CA HIS A 5 16.97 49.22 16.36
C HIS A 5 16.51 47.88 16.89
N THR A 6 15.22 47.65 16.86
CA THR A 6 14.63 46.31 17.07
C THR A 6 14.78 45.52 15.77
N ALA A 7 15.73 44.61 15.77
CA ALA A 7 15.86 43.66 14.66
C ALA A 7 14.76 42.62 14.79
N LEU A 8 13.80 42.63 13.87
CA LEU A 8 12.82 41.58 13.68
C LEU A 8 13.53 40.42 12.96
N ILE A 9 13.82 39.36 13.73
CA ILE A 9 14.28 38.11 13.15
C ILE A 9 13.03 37.41 12.60
N ALA A 10 12.86 37.45 11.26
CA ALA A 10 11.87 36.63 10.57
C ALA A 10 12.38 35.19 10.58
N MET A 11 11.81 34.35 11.44
CA MET A 11 11.98 32.90 11.36
C MET A 11 11.24 32.40 10.12
N LEU A 12 11.97 32.16 9.05
CA LEU A 12 11.46 31.34 7.93
C LEU A 12 11.32 29.92 8.44
N LEU A 13 10.09 29.51 8.71
CA LEU A 13 9.72 28.12 8.84
C LEU A 13 9.84 27.48 7.44
N MET A 14 10.96 26.87 7.17
CA MET A 14 11.10 25.97 6.02
C MET A 14 10.28 24.73 6.33
N SER A 15 9.02 24.73 5.88
CA SER A 15 8.24 23.52 5.73
C SER A 15 8.86 22.75 4.56
N GLY A 16 9.87 21.92 4.86
CA GLY A 16 10.34 20.94 3.91
C GLY A 16 9.21 19.96 3.57
N PRO A 17 9.12 19.42 2.34
CA PRO A 17 8.19 18.35 2.05
C PRO A 17 8.49 17.22 3.02
N ALA A 18 7.46 16.80 3.78
CA ALA A 18 7.56 15.59 4.55
C ALA A 18 7.79 14.45 3.55
N LEU A 19 9.02 13.92 3.50
CA LEU A 19 9.31 12.68 2.83
C LEU A 19 8.59 11.61 3.63
N ALA A 20 7.43 11.16 3.14
CA ALA A 20 6.80 9.95 3.64
C ALA A 20 7.85 8.84 3.56
N ASP A 21 8.16 8.27 4.70
CA ASP A 21 9.03 7.15 4.98
C ASP A 21 9.60 6.48 3.75
N GLY A 22 10.77 6.88 3.24
CA GLY A 22 11.59 6.28 2.20
C GLY A 22 11.05 5.11 1.38
N GLY A 23 9.74 5.01 1.28
CA GLY A 23 9.04 3.91 0.61
C GLY A 23 9.20 4.00 -0.89
N VAL A 24 9.27 2.84 -1.50
CA VAL A 24 9.26 2.69 -2.96
C VAL A 24 7.86 3.08 -3.47
N SER A 25 7.80 3.82 -4.56
CA SER A 25 6.56 4.08 -5.30
C SER A 25 6.58 3.32 -6.62
N VAL A 26 5.48 2.67 -6.95
CA VAL A 26 5.31 1.93 -8.21
C VAL A 26 4.02 2.35 -8.91
N PRO A 27 3.90 2.14 -10.23
CA PRO A 27 2.62 2.34 -10.93
C PRO A 27 1.55 1.40 -10.35
N LEU A 28 0.36 1.92 -10.08
CA LEU A 28 -0.76 1.13 -9.61
C LEU A 28 -1.72 0.81 -10.75
N PRO A 29 -2.41 -0.35 -10.72
CA PRO A 29 -3.37 -0.73 -11.74
C PRO A 29 -4.52 0.26 -11.85
N ASP A 30 -5.12 0.36 -13.04
CA ASP A 30 -6.37 1.09 -13.24
C ASP A 30 -7.55 0.24 -12.77
N THR A 31 -8.18 0.68 -11.70
CA THR A 31 -9.34 0.02 -11.07
C THR A 31 -10.62 0.83 -11.20
N SER A 32 -10.60 1.93 -11.95
CA SER A 32 -11.69 2.92 -12.00
C SER A 32 -13.01 2.36 -12.53
N GLY A 33 -12.97 1.39 -13.43
CA GLY A 33 -14.17 0.73 -13.98
C GLY A 33 -14.58 -0.57 -13.29
N MET A 34 -13.93 -0.93 -12.19
CA MET A 34 -14.16 -2.21 -11.54
C MET A 34 -15.48 -2.20 -10.75
N PRO A 35 -16.37 -3.18 -10.95
CA PRO A 35 -17.58 -3.31 -10.14
C PRO A 35 -17.25 -3.53 -8.66
N ALA A 36 -18.10 -3.03 -7.76
CA ALA A 36 -17.86 -3.09 -6.32
C ALA A 36 -17.63 -4.53 -5.81
N ALA A 37 -18.36 -5.51 -6.31
CA ALA A 37 -18.20 -6.91 -5.91
C ALA A 37 -16.83 -7.47 -6.32
N GLU A 38 -16.36 -7.13 -7.52
CA GLU A 38 -15.03 -7.51 -8.00
C GLU A 38 -13.92 -6.81 -7.22
N ALA A 39 -14.10 -5.51 -6.95
CA ALA A 39 -13.18 -4.74 -6.13
C ALA A 39 -13.00 -5.35 -4.73
N LYS A 40 -14.10 -5.76 -4.08
CA LYS A 40 -14.06 -6.41 -2.75
C LYS A 40 -13.38 -7.77 -2.80
N ALA A 41 -13.62 -8.56 -3.84
CA ALA A 41 -12.95 -9.85 -4.03
C ALA A 41 -11.44 -9.67 -4.20
N LEU A 42 -11.02 -8.71 -5.00
CA LEU A 42 -9.60 -8.38 -5.18
C LEU A 42 -8.98 -7.86 -3.88
N MET A 43 -9.65 -6.98 -3.14
CA MET A 43 -9.17 -6.50 -1.84
C MET A 43 -8.95 -7.62 -0.84
N SER A 44 -9.86 -8.59 -0.80
CA SER A 44 -9.73 -9.77 0.07
C SER A 44 -8.49 -10.59 -0.30
N GLU A 45 -8.26 -10.81 -1.59
CA GLU A 45 -7.08 -11.52 -2.09
C GLU A 45 -5.78 -10.76 -1.78
N LEU A 46 -5.76 -9.45 -2.01
CA LEU A 46 -4.62 -8.59 -1.71
C LEU A 46 -4.27 -8.61 -0.21
N ALA A 47 -5.27 -8.51 0.66
CA ALA A 47 -5.07 -8.56 2.10
C ALA A 47 -4.50 -9.92 2.55
N GLN A 48 -5.03 -11.02 2.03
CA GLN A 48 -4.54 -12.36 2.33
C GLN A 48 -3.09 -12.54 1.90
N VAL A 49 -2.75 -12.17 0.67
CA VAL A 49 -1.38 -12.26 0.15
C VAL A 49 -0.44 -11.37 0.95
N ASN A 50 -0.84 -10.14 1.26
CA ASN A 50 -0.02 -9.24 2.06
C ASN A 50 0.29 -9.85 3.45
N VAL A 51 -0.72 -10.28 4.18
CA VAL A 51 -0.53 -10.84 5.52
C VAL A 51 0.34 -12.10 5.48
N ILE A 52 0.08 -13.01 4.56
CA ILE A 52 0.81 -14.27 4.47
C ILE A 52 2.26 -14.02 4.05
N THR A 53 2.52 -13.25 3.01
CA THR A 53 3.90 -13.00 2.54
C THR A 53 4.72 -12.18 3.54
N SER A 54 4.07 -11.34 4.35
CA SER A 54 4.73 -10.59 5.43
C SER A 54 5.07 -11.44 6.66
N ASN A 55 4.44 -12.60 6.83
CA ASN A 55 4.62 -13.47 7.99
C ASN A 55 5.24 -14.85 7.66
N CYS A 56 5.43 -15.16 6.39
CA CYS A 56 5.98 -16.42 5.91
C CYS A 56 7.31 -16.15 5.18
N PRO A 57 8.47 -16.36 5.83
CA PRO A 57 9.78 -15.97 5.27
C PRO A 57 10.08 -16.56 3.88
N ASP A 58 9.61 -17.79 3.61
CA ASP A 58 9.85 -18.46 2.31
C ASP A 58 9.08 -17.80 1.15
N TYR A 59 8.11 -16.94 1.47
CA TYR A 59 7.26 -16.25 0.50
C TYR A 59 7.37 -14.72 0.61
N ALA A 60 8.39 -14.22 1.29
CA ALA A 60 8.61 -12.79 1.43
C ALA A 60 8.72 -12.11 0.07
N LEU A 61 8.04 -10.98 -0.07
CA LEU A 61 8.08 -10.14 -1.26
C LEU A 61 9.20 -9.08 -1.13
N ASP A 62 9.69 -8.60 -2.27
CA ASP A 62 10.49 -7.39 -2.29
C ASP A 62 9.61 -6.14 -2.07
N ASP A 63 10.25 -4.99 -1.90
CA ASP A 63 9.57 -3.75 -1.57
C ASP A 63 8.63 -3.27 -2.69
N GLU A 64 8.99 -3.52 -3.94
CA GLU A 64 8.20 -3.13 -5.11
C GLU A 64 6.93 -3.96 -5.24
N ASP A 65 7.06 -5.27 -5.10
CA ASP A 65 5.92 -6.20 -5.14
C ASP A 65 4.97 -5.93 -3.97
N TRP A 66 5.51 -5.76 -2.78
CA TRP A 66 4.73 -5.40 -1.59
C TRP A 66 4.00 -4.08 -1.76
N THR A 67 4.67 -3.05 -2.32
CA THR A 67 4.08 -1.73 -2.57
C THR A 67 2.96 -1.80 -3.61
N LEU A 68 3.13 -2.62 -4.65
CA LEU A 68 2.07 -2.83 -5.65
C LEU A 68 0.82 -3.45 -5.01
N ILE A 69 0.99 -4.46 -4.18
CA ILE A 69 -0.12 -5.15 -3.49
C ILE A 69 -0.83 -4.21 -2.51
N THR A 70 -0.09 -3.59 -1.61
CA THR A 70 -0.67 -2.70 -0.59
C THR A 70 -1.28 -1.44 -1.19
N GLY A 71 -0.59 -0.81 -2.12
CA GLY A 71 -1.08 0.40 -2.79
C GLY A 71 -2.34 0.15 -3.61
N THR A 72 -2.47 -1.02 -4.24
CA THR A 72 -3.70 -1.40 -4.95
C THR A 72 -4.87 -1.56 -3.97
N GLY A 73 -4.64 -2.24 -2.85
CA GLY A 73 -5.65 -2.39 -1.80
C GLY A 73 -6.12 -1.04 -1.23
N ASP A 74 -5.20 -0.15 -0.94
CA ASP A 74 -5.51 1.20 -0.44
C ASP A 74 -6.31 2.02 -1.46
N ARG A 75 -5.95 1.93 -2.74
CA ARG A 75 -6.70 2.58 -3.82
C ARG A 75 -8.14 2.07 -3.91
N LEU A 76 -8.33 0.76 -3.84
CA LEU A 76 -9.67 0.15 -3.86
C LEU A 76 -10.49 0.53 -2.62
N ALA A 77 -9.88 0.56 -1.44
CA ALA A 77 -10.53 0.99 -0.22
C ALA A 77 -11.03 2.44 -0.33
N ALA A 78 -10.20 3.33 -0.86
CA ALA A 78 -10.58 4.71 -1.12
C ALA A 78 -11.71 4.81 -2.16
N GLN A 79 -11.62 4.04 -3.24
CA GLN A 79 -12.63 3.99 -4.30
C GLN A 79 -14.00 3.52 -3.78
N LEU A 80 -14.02 2.58 -2.85
CA LEU A 80 -15.24 2.07 -2.22
C LEU A 80 -15.72 2.92 -1.04
N GLY A 81 -14.99 3.99 -0.69
CA GLY A 81 -15.33 4.86 0.43
C GLY A 81 -15.21 4.20 1.80
N LEU A 82 -14.35 3.19 1.93
CA LEU A 82 -14.11 2.52 3.21
C LEU A 82 -13.29 3.39 4.15
N SER A 83 -13.69 3.45 5.42
CA SER A 83 -12.83 3.99 6.47
C SER A 83 -11.66 3.03 6.73
N ALA A 84 -10.58 3.52 7.33
CA ALA A 84 -9.45 2.66 7.71
C ALA A 84 -9.89 1.53 8.64
N GLY A 85 -10.80 1.81 9.59
CA GLY A 85 -11.34 0.81 10.50
C GLY A 85 -12.20 -0.26 9.81
N ASP A 86 -13.00 0.13 8.81
CA ASP A 86 -13.80 -0.82 8.03
C ASP A 86 -12.92 -1.69 7.14
N TYR A 87 -11.92 -1.09 6.48
CA TYR A 87 -10.94 -1.81 5.68
C TYR A 87 -10.21 -2.87 6.52
N ASP A 88 -9.75 -2.47 7.68
CA ASP A 88 -9.06 -3.36 8.61
C ASP A 88 -9.96 -4.50 9.08
N ARG A 89 -11.17 -4.17 9.53
CA ARG A 89 -12.12 -5.15 10.06
C ARG A 89 -12.63 -6.13 9.00
N GLU A 90 -12.94 -5.65 7.81
CA GLU A 90 -13.58 -6.47 6.77
C GLU A 90 -12.59 -7.30 5.95
N PHE A 91 -11.36 -6.84 5.79
CA PHE A 91 -10.36 -7.47 4.91
C PHE A 91 -9.13 -7.98 5.66
N TYR A 92 -8.49 -7.16 6.46
CA TYR A 92 -7.29 -7.57 7.19
C TYR A 92 -7.60 -8.48 8.38
N GLY A 93 -8.68 -8.25 9.12
CA GLY A 93 -9.09 -9.12 10.21
C GLY A 93 -9.23 -10.59 9.80
N PRO A 94 -10.02 -10.90 8.75
CA PRO A 94 -10.08 -12.25 8.20
C PRO A 94 -8.74 -12.77 7.67
N ALA A 95 -7.93 -11.92 7.05
CA ALA A 95 -6.60 -12.31 6.55
C ALA A 95 -5.65 -12.72 7.69
N PHE A 96 -5.64 -11.98 8.80
CA PHE A 96 -4.82 -12.32 9.97
C PHE A 96 -5.22 -13.64 10.61
N LYS A 97 -6.50 -14.01 10.56
CA LYS A 97 -6.96 -15.32 11.07
C LYS A 97 -6.38 -16.50 10.28
N LEU A 98 -5.95 -16.29 9.06
CA LEU A 98 -5.29 -17.33 8.27
C LEU A 98 -3.95 -17.76 8.87
N LEU A 99 -3.32 -16.92 9.69
CA LEU A 99 -2.08 -17.29 10.39
C LEU A 99 -2.28 -18.40 11.44
N ASP A 100 -3.51 -18.66 11.84
CA ASP A 100 -3.84 -19.78 12.72
C ASP A 100 -3.83 -21.14 11.98
N ASP A 101 -3.88 -21.10 10.64
CA ASP A 101 -3.77 -22.29 9.78
C ASP A 101 -2.29 -22.56 9.48
N PRO A 102 -1.73 -23.71 9.96
CA PRO A 102 -0.32 -24.03 9.72
C PRO A 102 0.03 -24.25 8.23
N GLN A 103 -0.97 -24.44 7.37
CA GLN A 103 -0.77 -24.62 5.92
C GLN A 103 -0.97 -23.33 5.11
N ALA A 104 -1.32 -22.23 5.76
CA ALA A 104 -1.63 -20.98 5.05
C ALA A 104 -0.45 -20.45 4.22
N CYS A 105 0.77 -20.53 4.72
CA CYS A 105 1.97 -20.13 3.99
C CYS A 105 2.07 -20.85 2.63
N ASP A 106 1.99 -22.19 2.65
CA ASP A 106 2.16 -22.99 1.43
C ASP A 106 0.95 -22.94 0.50
N ARG A 107 -0.23 -22.64 1.03
CA ARG A 107 -1.48 -22.55 0.25
C ARG A 107 -1.63 -21.17 -0.41
N ILE A 108 -1.27 -20.11 0.27
CA ILE A 108 -1.50 -18.72 -0.17
C ILE A 108 -0.23 -18.08 -0.71
N GLY A 109 0.93 -18.35 -0.12
CA GLY A 109 2.20 -17.78 -0.55
C GLY A 109 2.45 -17.89 -2.06
N PRO A 110 2.28 -19.06 -2.67
CA PRO A 110 2.47 -19.23 -4.12
C PRO A 110 1.51 -18.43 -4.99
N THR A 111 0.40 -17.92 -4.44
CA THR A 111 -0.56 -17.10 -5.20
C THR A 111 -0.11 -15.67 -5.42
N ALA A 112 0.94 -15.23 -4.72
CA ALA A 112 1.46 -13.87 -4.84
C ALA A 112 1.97 -13.55 -6.25
N ALA A 113 2.76 -14.42 -6.85
CA ALA A 113 3.32 -14.19 -8.18
C ALA A 113 2.23 -14.04 -9.27
N PRO A 114 1.24 -14.93 -9.41
CA PRO A 114 0.17 -14.73 -10.38
C PRO A 114 -0.70 -13.50 -10.06
N LEU A 115 -0.89 -13.14 -8.80
CA LEU A 115 -1.58 -11.90 -8.43
C LEU A 115 -0.82 -10.67 -8.93
N ILE A 116 0.48 -10.60 -8.70
CA ILE A 116 1.34 -9.52 -9.17
C ILE A 116 1.26 -9.40 -10.69
N GLU A 117 1.35 -10.50 -11.43
CA GLU A 117 1.24 -10.48 -12.89
C GLU A 117 -0.15 -9.99 -13.36
N ARG A 118 -1.22 -10.35 -12.64
CA ARG A 118 -2.55 -9.82 -12.91
C ARG A 118 -2.61 -8.30 -12.70
N LEU A 119 -2.06 -7.79 -11.62
CA LEU A 119 -2.02 -6.34 -11.36
C LEU A 119 -1.19 -5.60 -12.41
N LYS A 120 -0.09 -6.19 -12.87
CA LYS A 120 0.72 -5.64 -13.98
C LYS A 120 -0.07 -5.60 -15.28
N SER A 121 -0.84 -6.62 -15.60
CA SER A 121 -1.70 -6.66 -16.80
C SER A 121 -2.80 -5.59 -16.76
N MET A 122 -3.15 -5.09 -15.57
CA MET A 122 -4.11 -4.01 -15.36
C MET A 122 -3.47 -2.61 -15.37
N GLY A 123 -2.20 -2.51 -15.69
CA GLY A 123 -1.46 -1.23 -15.75
C GLY A 123 -0.58 -0.95 -14.53
N GLY A 124 -0.54 -1.84 -13.56
CA GLY A 124 0.40 -1.78 -12.44
C GLY A 124 1.83 -2.12 -12.86
N GLY A 125 2.77 -1.94 -11.98
CA GLY A 125 4.17 -2.27 -12.23
C GLY A 125 4.97 -2.41 -10.96
N THR A 126 6.14 -3.02 -11.10
CA THR A 126 7.12 -3.22 -10.02
C THR A 126 8.44 -2.48 -10.30
N THR A 127 8.44 -1.59 -11.27
CA THR A 127 9.57 -0.67 -11.49
C THR A 127 9.33 0.60 -10.69
N PRO A 128 10.25 0.99 -9.79
CA PRO A 128 10.11 2.21 -9.02
C PRO A 128 9.89 3.43 -9.90
N THR A 129 8.90 4.24 -9.55
CA THR A 129 8.73 5.55 -10.18
C THR A 129 9.65 6.54 -9.50
N THR A 130 10.52 7.19 -10.27
CA THR A 130 11.26 8.33 -9.75
C THR A 130 10.29 9.49 -9.53
N ALA A 131 10.28 10.06 -8.31
CA ALA A 131 9.58 11.30 -8.09
C ALA A 131 10.09 12.33 -9.08
N SER A 132 9.19 12.91 -9.90
CA SER A 132 9.55 14.04 -10.74
C SER A 132 10.01 15.17 -9.83
N GLN A 133 11.24 15.57 -10.02
CA GLN A 133 11.79 16.77 -9.38
C GLN A 133 11.17 18.02 -9.97
#